data_208409d5cde55ae3bacc56f2af10bef4
#
_entry.id   208409d5cde55ae3bacc56f2af10bef4
#
_cell.length_a   1.000
_cell.length_b   1.000
_cell.length_c   1.000
_cell.angle_alpha   90.00
_cell.angle_beta   90.00
_cell.angle_gamma   90.00
#
_symmetry.space_group_name_H-M   'P 1'
#
loop_
_entity.id
_entity.type
_entity.pdbx_description
1 polymer ?
#
loop_
_entity_poly.entity_id
_entity_poly.type
_entity_poly.pdbx_seq_one_letter_code
_entity_poly.pdbx_strand_id
1 'polypeptide(L)'
;AAAVGEFEQFALVCVDDLDAVAGDEPAELALFHLYDRLRAAGGRIVISGRTTPAALNLCRPELRSRLGWGVSCRLEPLGDADKRTLLLRRAAEQGLNLAEPVADYLLHRHSRDLRDLLATLERLERATLAAQRHATLPFVRELLADIDAP
;
A
#
# COMPACT_ATOMS: atom_id res chain seq x y z
N ALA A 1 -17.64 -13.27 -11.00
CA ALA A 1 -18.85 -12.45 -10.69
C ALA A 1 -19.62 -12.94 -9.45
N ALA A 2 -19.23 -14.03 -8.80
CA ALA A 2 -20.04 -14.69 -7.76
C ALA A 2 -19.77 -14.24 -6.31
N ALA A 3 -18.80 -13.39 -6.04
CA ALA A 3 -18.34 -13.13 -4.66
C ALA A 3 -18.82 -11.81 -4.02
N VAL A 4 -19.64 -11.01 -4.69
CA VAL A 4 -20.01 -9.66 -4.19
C VAL A 4 -21.27 -9.66 -3.31
N GLY A 5 -22.01 -10.78 -3.26
CA GLY A 5 -23.31 -10.87 -2.60
C GLY A 5 -23.32 -10.89 -1.06
N GLU A 6 -22.14 -11.07 -0.42
CA GLU A 6 -22.06 -11.20 1.05
C GLU A 6 -21.44 -9.98 1.75
N PHE A 7 -20.91 -9.02 0.99
CA PHE A 7 -20.20 -7.87 1.60
C PHE A 7 -21.13 -6.80 2.17
N GLU A 8 -22.40 -6.80 1.83
CA GLU A 8 -23.38 -5.81 2.30
C GLU A 8 -23.68 -5.90 3.81
N GLN A 9 -23.36 -7.03 4.45
CA GLN A 9 -23.49 -7.21 5.90
C GLN A 9 -22.41 -6.52 6.73
N PHE A 10 -21.32 -6.06 6.08
CA PHE A 10 -20.22 -5.41 6.78
C PHE A 10 -20.49 -3.90 6.95
N ALA A 11 -20.13 -3.37 8.11
CA ALA A 11 -20.22 -1.94 8.39
C ALA A 11 -19.24 -1.11 7.51
N LEU A 12 -18.16 -1.72 7.04
CA LEU A 12 -17.15 -1.11 6.18
C LEU A 12 -16.62 -2.15 5.18
N VAL A 13 -16.59 -1.78 3.91
CA VAL A 13 -15.93 -2.54 2.84
C VAL A 13 -14.81 -1.69 2.25
N CYS A 14 -13.63 -2.28 2.09
CA CYS A 14 -12.50 -1.66 1.42
C CYS A 14 -12.27 -2.34 0.06
N VAL A 15 -12.19 -1.54 -1.00
CA VAL A 15 -11.85 -1.97 -2.36
C VAL A 15 -10.53 -1.33 -2.73
N ASP A 16 -9.51 -2.16 -2.91
CA ASP A 16 -8.18 -1.67 -3.27
C ASP A 16 -7.98 -1.75 -4.80
N ASP A 17 -7.25 -0.78 -5.33
CA ASP A 17 -6.84 -0.69 -6.74
C ASP A 17 -8.03 -0.72 -7.72
N LEU A 18 -8.94 0.26 -7.62
CA LEU A 18 -10.09 0.41 -8.52
C LEU A 18 -9.70 0.41 -10.01
N ASP A 19 -8.49 0.87 -10.33
CA ASP A 19 -7.96 0.89 -11.69
C ASP A 19 -7.91 -0.51 -12.32
N ALA A 20 -7.77 -1.56 -11.50
CA ALA A 20 -7.70 -2.95 -11.97
C ALA A 20 -9.03 -3.47 -12.54
N VAL A 21 -10.16 -2.84 -12.19
CA VAL A 21 -11.50 -3.22 -12.67
C VAL A 21 -12.07 -2.22 -13.70
N ALA A 22 -11.39 -1.10 -13.92
CA ALA A 22 -11.80 -0.11 -14.89
C ALA A 22 -11.75 -0.68 -16.31
N GLY A 23 -12.87 -0.62 -17.03
CA GLY A 23 -13.02 -1.21 -18.35
C GLY A 23 -13.54 -2.66 -18.36
N ASP A 24 -13.64 -3.32 -17.21
CA ASP A 24 -14.30 -4.62 -17.05
C ASP A 24 -15.77 -4.42 -16.68
N GLU A 25 -16.65 -4.42 -17.67
CA GLU A 25 -18.08 -4.13 -17.47
C GLU A 25 -18.77 -5.05 -16.44
N PRO A 26 -18.53 -6.37 -16.39
CA PRO A 26 -19.03 -7.25 -15.32
C PRO A 26 -18.55 -6.87 -13.92
N ALA A 27 -17.28 -6.51 -13.76
CA ALA A 27 -16.72 -6.10 -12.49
C ALA A 27 -17.25 -4.73 -12.03
N GLU A 28 -17.35 -3.78 -12.96
CA GLU A 28 -17.96 -2.47 -12.70
C GLU A 28 -19.43 -2.59 -12.28
N LEU A 29 -20.20 -3.48 -12.93
CA LEU A 29 -21.60 -3.74 -12.56
C LEU A 29 -21.70 -4.34 -11.15
N ALA A 30 -20.83 -5.29 -10.84
CA ALA A 30 -20.78 -5.90 -9.50
C ALA A 30 -20.46 -4.86 -8.42
N LEU A 31 -19.48 -3.98 -8.67
CA LEU A 31 -19.11 -2.89 -7.76
C LEU A 31 -20.23 -1.86 -7.61
N PHE A 32 -20.92 -1.51 -8.69
CA PHE A 32 -22.07 -0.62 -8.65
C PHE A 32 -23.18 -1.17 -7.73
N HIS A 33 -23.52 -2.45 -7.89
CA HIS A 33 -24.52 -3.09 -7.05
C HIS A 33 -24.07 -3.20 -5.58
N LEU A 34 -22.78 -3.49 -5.34
CA LEU A 34 -22.21 -3.50 -3.99
C LEU A 34 -22.36 -2.12 -3.33
N TYR A 35 -21.99 -1.06 -4.06
CA TYR A 35 -22.11 0.31 -3.56
C TYR A 35 -23.54 0.64 -3.13
N ASP A 36 -24.52 0.38 -4.03
CA ASP A 36 -25.94 0.71 -3.75
C ASP A 36 -26.48 -0.12 -2.56
N ARG A 37 -26.15 -1.41 -2.46
CA ARG A 37 -26.57 -2.26 -1.34
C ARG A 37 -25.94 -1.85 -0.01
N LEU A 38 -24.63 -1.61 0.01
CA LEU A 38 -23.95 -1.11 1.21
C LEU A 38 -24.56 0.19 1.71
N ARG A 39 -24.82 1.12 0.79
CA ARG A 39 -25.45 2.39 1.16
C ARG A 39 -26.87 2.20 1.70
N ALA A 40 -27.66 1.33 1.10
CA ALA A 40 -29.02 1.02 1.58
C ALA A 40 -29.00 0.38 2.97
N ALA A 41 -27.97 -0.42 3.28
CA ALA A 41 -27.75 -1.03 4.61
C ALA A 41 -27.09 -0.07 5.63
N GLY A 42 -26.76 1.17 5.25
CA GLY A 42 -26.07 2.12 6.12
C GLY A 42 -24.57 1.84 6.29
N GLY A 43 -24.00 0.94 5.48
CA GLY A 43 -22.58 0.63 5.45
C GLY A 43 -21.74 1.73 4.79
N ARG A 44 -20.43 1.58 4.90
CA ARG A 44 -19.44 2.51 4.32
C ARG A 44 -18.51 1.76 3.38
N ILE A 45 -18.04 2.47 2.35
CA ILE A 45 -17.07 1.95 1.42
C ILE A 45 -15.86 2.89 1.35
N VAL A 46 -14.66 2.33 1.37
CA VAL A 46 -13.40 3.02 1.09
C VAL A 46 -12.81 2.39 -0.15
N ILE A 47 -12.43 3.23 -1.11
CA ILE A 47 -11.91 2.77 -2.38
C ILE A 47 -10.58 3.46 -2.63
N SER A 48 -9.55 2.69 -3.00
CA SER A 48 -8.28 3.23 -3.47
C SER A 48 -8.17 3.15 -4.98
N GLY A 49 -7.34 4.01 -5.56
CA GLY A 49 -7.02 4.03 -6.98
C GLY A 49 -5.89 5.02 -7.27
N ARG A 50 -5.29 4.90 -8.44
CA ARG A 50 -4.17 5.76 -8.86
C ARG A 50 -4.63 7.10 -9.38
N THR A 51 -5.90 7.17 -9.81
CA THR A 51 -6.51 8.38 -10.36
C THR A 51 -7.86 8.65 -9.70
N THR A 52 -8.40 9.83 -9.93
CA THR A 52 -9.75 10.17 -9.46
C THR A 52 -10.80 9.38 -10.24
N PRO A 53 -12.00 9.13 -9.66
CA PRO A 53 -13.09 8.45 -10.37
C PRO A 53 -13.46 9.11 -11.70
N ALA A 54 -13.31 10.44 -11.80
CA ALA A 54 -13.59 11.19 -13.01
C ALA A 54 -12.57 10.92 -14.14
N ALA A 55 -11.32 10.59 -13.78
CA ALA A 55 -10.25 10.30 -14.74
C ALA A 55 -10.14 8.82 -15.09
N LEU A 56 -10.83 7.93 -14.38
CA LEU A 56 -10.90 6.51 -14.70
C LEU A 56 -11.72 6.27 -15.96
N ASN A 57 -11.24 5.38 -16.82
CA ASN A 57 -11.96 4.96 -18.00
C ASN A 57 -13.01 3.88 -17.66
N LEU A 58 -14.03 4.29 -16.90
CA LEU A 58 -15.12 3.41 -16.51
C LEU A 58 -16.15 3.31 -17.68
N CYS A 59 -16.59 2.07 -17.95
CA CYS A 59 -17.64 1.79 -18.92
C CYS A 59 -19.00 2.32 -18.45
N ARG A 60 -19.22 2.37 -17.10
CA ARG A 60 -20.49 2.75 -16.49
C ARG A 60 -20.48 4.17 -15.93
N PRO A 61 -21.20 5.12 -16.57
CA PRO A 61 -21.33 6.49 -16.05
C PRO A 61 -21.98 6.53 -14.65
N GLU A 62 -22.88 5.60 -14.36
CA GLU A 62 -23.58 5.50 -13.09
C GLU A 62 -22.60 5.17 -11.95
N LEU A 63 -21.68 4.23 -12.16
CA LEU A 63 -20.64 3.91 -11.18
C LEU A 63 -19.74 5.13 -10.96
N ARG A 64 -19.32 5.81 -12.03
CA ARG A 64 -18.52 7.04 -11.92
C ARG A 64 -19.23 8.10 -11.09
N SER A 65 -20.52 8.29 -11.30
CA SER A 65 -21.34 9.22 -10.52
C SER A 65 -21.38 8.85 -9.04
N ARG A 66 -21.61 7.57 -8.71
CA ARG A 66 -21.62 7.07 -7.33
C ARG A 66 -20.29 7.29 -6.61
N LEU A 67 -19.20 6.95 -7.27
CA LEU A 67 -17.84 7.13 -6.75
C LEU A 67 -17.50 8.61 -6.50
N GLY A 68 -18.07 9.51 -7.29
CA GLY A 68 -17.90 10.95 -7.13
C GLY A 68 -18.68 11.57 -5.95
N TRP A 69 -19.60 10.82 -5.32
CA TRP A 69 -20.38 11.35 -4.17
C TRP A 69 -19.63 11.30 -2.84
N GLY A 70 -18.55 10.51 -2.77
CA GLY A 70 -17.73 10.39 -1.58
C GLY A 70 -16.69 11.51 -1.43
N VAL A 71 -16.01 11.52 -0.29
CA VAL A 71 -14.85 12.37 -0.07
C VAL A 71 -13.67 11.76 -0.80
N SER A 72 -13.05 12.52 -1.70
CA SER A 72 -11.81 12.15 -2.38
C SER A 72 -10.62 12.78 -1.64
N CYS A 73 -9.69 11.91 -1.21
CA CYS A 73 -8.44 12.33 -0.59
C CYS A 73 -7.27 11.90 -1.48
N ARG A 74 -6.37 12.82 -1.78
CA ARG A 74 -5.12 12.50 -2.45
C ARG A 74 -4.08 12.09 -1.42
N LEU A 75 -3.43 10.95 -1.66
CA LEU A 75 -2.27 10.54 -0.87
C LEU A 75 -1.01 11.08 -1.53
N GLU A 76 -0.35 12.01 -0.86
CA GLU A 76 0.95 12.51 -1.33
C GLU A 76 2.06 11.51 -0.99
N PRO A 77 3.05 11.33 -1.88
CA PRO A 77 4.21 10.51 -1.59
C PRO A 77 4.94 11.03 -0.35
N LEU A 78 5.39 10.12 0.51
CA LEU A 78 6.18 10.48 1.68
C LEU A 78 7.50 11.14 1.26
N GLY A 79 7.84 12.24 1.94
CA GLY A 79 9.18 12.84 1.86
C GLY A 79 10.26 11.97 2.53
N ASP A 80 11.54 12.27 2.28
CA ASP A 80 12.64 11.47 2.83
C ASP A 80 12.66 11.47 4.38
N ALA A 81 12.30 12.58 5.01
CA ALA A 81 12.18 12.66 6.46
C ALA A 81 11.09 11.74 7.02
N ASP A 82 9.92 11.71 6.35
CA ASP A 82 8.80 10.85 6.75
C ASP A 82 9.12 9.37 6.51
N LYS A 83 9.79 9.06 5.39
CA LYS A 83 10.27 7.69 5.09
C LYS A 83 11.26 7.22 6.15
N ARG A 84 12.22 8.08 6.56
CA ARG A 84 13.16 7.78 7.65
C ARG A 84 12.40 7.44 8.94
N THR A 85 11.49 8.30 9.34
CA THR A 85 10.67 8.11 10.54
C THR A 85 9.90 6.80 10.48
N LEU A 86 9.31 6.49 9.32
CA LEU A 86 8.58 5.25 9.10
C LEU A 86 9.50 4.02 9.20
N LEU A 87 10.69 4.06 8.59
CA LEU A 87 11.66 2.96 8.65
C LEU A 87 12.10 2.67 10.09
N LEU A 88 12.45 3.71 10.86
CA LEU A 88 12.86 3.56 12.24
C LEU A 88 11.74 2.99 13.11
N ARG A 89 10.50 3.46 12.91
CA ARG A 89 9.34 2.96 13.64
C ARG A 89 9.05 1.50 13.29
N ARG A 90 9.04 1.15 12.00
CA ARG A 90 8.81 -0.23 11.55
C ARG A 90 9.89 -1.18 12.05
N ALA A 91 11.16 -0.76 12.02
CA ALA A 91 12.25 -1.53 12.59
C ALA A 91 12.02 -1.81 14.09
N ALA A 92 11.66 -0.79 14.85
CA ALA A 92 11.37 -0.93 16.28
C ALA A 92 10.17 -1.86 16.56
N GLU A 93 9.09 -1.77 15.76
CA GLU A 93 7.91 -2.66 15.84
C GLU A 93 8.29 -4.15 15.62
N GLN A 94 9.31 -4.40 14.79
CA GLN A 94 9.86 -5.74 14.49
C GLN A 94 10.97 -6.16 15.47
N GLY A 95 11.30 -5.34 16.45
CA GLY A 95 12.40 -5.61 17.39
C GLY A 95 13.80 -5.39 16.80
N LEU A 96 13.90 -4.80 15.61
CA LEU A 96 15.17 -4.49 14.96
C LEU A 96 15.66 -3.12 15.45
N ASN A 97 16.83 -3.10 16.09
CA ASN A 97 17.49 -1.85 16.47
C ASN A 97 18.20 -1.24 15.25
N LEU A 98 17.50 -0.37 14.53
CA LEU A 98 17.99 0.33 13.35
C LEU A 98 18.47 1.73 13.73
N ALA A 99 19.77 2.00 13.60
CA ALA A 99 20.32 3.34 13.84
C ALA A 99 19.99 4.31 12.69
N GLU A 100 19.79 5.60 13.01
CA GLU A 100 19.50 6.64 12.00
C GLU A 100 20.48 6.65 10.80
N PRO A 101 21.82 6.53 10.98
CA PRO A 101 22.73 6.48 9.84
C PRO A 101 22.49 5.31 8.89
N VAL A 102 21.93 4.20 9.39
CA VAL A 102 21.57 3.04 8.58
C VAL A 102 20.29 3.34 7.79
N ALA A 103 19.28 3.94 8.42
CA ALA A 103 18.08 4.37 7.73
C ALA A 103 18.39 5.39 6.61
N ASP A 104 19.26 6.35 6.87
CA ASP A 104 19.74 7.31 5.88
C ASP A 104 20.49 6.63 4.73
N TYR A 105 21.32 5.66 5.03
CA TYR A 105 22.01 4.88 4.00
C TYR A 105 21.04 4.13 3.09
N LEU A 106 20.00 3.50 3.63
CA LEU A 106 18.97 2.81 2.85
C LEU A 106 18.25 3.78 1.90
N LEU A 107 17.86 4.95 2.39
CA LEU A 107 17.18 5.98 1.61
C LEU A 107 18.02 6.54 0.46
N HIS A 108 19.36 6.67 0.66
CA HIS A 108 20.23 7.30 -0.33
C HIS A 108 20.84 6.33 -1.34
N ARG A 109 20.99 5.06 -0.97
CA ARG A 109 21.78 4.10 -1.76
C ARG A 109 20.96 2.97 -2.38
N HIS A 110 19.77 2.68 -1.83
CA HIS A 110 19.03 1.53 -2.32
C HIS A 110 17.86 1.97 -3.21
N SER A 111 16.71 2.23 -2.68
CA SER A 111 15.54 2.69 -3.44
C SER A 111 14.83 3.82 -2.70
N ARG A 112 14.24 4.74 -3.48
CA ARG A 112 13.31 5.73 -2.93
C ARG A 112 11.86 5.24 -2.92
N ASP A 113 11.59 4.09 -3.51
CA ASP A 113 10.28 3.46 -3.41
C ASP A 113 10.06 2.89 -2.01
N LEU A 114 8.90 3.19 -1.44
CA LEU A 114 8.60 2.78 -0.07
C LEU A 114 8.45 1.25 0.06
N ARG A 115 7.93 0.58 -0.96
CA ARG A 115 7.76 -0.88 -0.96
C ARG A 115 9.11 -1.58 -0.93
N ASP A 116 10.05 -1.10 -1.75
CA ASP A 116 11.41 -1.65 -1.79
C ASP A 116 12.13 -1.42 -0.46
N LEU A 117 11.98 -0.23 0.14
CA LEU A 117 12.57 0.09 1.44
C LEU A 117 12.02 -0.83 2.55
N LEU A 118 10.70 -1.08 2.57
CA LEU A 118 10.09 -1.98 3.55
C LEU A 118 10.49 -3.43 3.31
N ALA A 119 10.53 -3.89 2.06
CA ALA A 119 11.02 -5.23 1.72
C ALA A 119 12.49 -5.42 2.12
N THR A 120 13.32 -4.39 1.96
CA THR A 120 14.71 -4.39 2.39
C THR A 120 14.82 -4.46 3.92
N LEU A 121 13.96 -3.75 4.64
CA LEU A 121 13.90 -3.80 6.10
C LEU A 121 13.58 -5.22 6.61
N GLU A 122 12.60 -5.90 6.01
CA GLU A 122 12.26 -7.29 6.35
C GLU A 122 13.41 -8.27 6.07
N ARG A 123 14.17 -8.04 5.00
CA ARG A 123 15.36 -8.84 4.68
C ARG A 123 16.46 -8.61 5.70
N LEU A 124 16.65 -7.36 6.11
CA LEU A 124 17.62 -6.95 7.11
C LEU A 124 17.30 -7.59 8.47
N GLU A 125 16.03 -7.59 8.88
CA GLU A 125 15.55 -8.24 10.08
C GLU A 125 15.92 -9.74 10.07
N ARG A 126 15.55 -10.45 9.02
CA ARG A 126 15.87 -11.88 8.87
C ARG A 126 17.37 -12.16 8.91
N ALA A 127 18.15 -11.33 8.24
CA ALA A 127 19.61 -11.49 8.20
C ALA A 127 20.27 -11.24 9.56
N THR A 128 19.82 -10.20 10.30
CA THR A 128 20.33 -9.92 11.64
C THR A 128 19.99 -11.02 12.64
N LEU A 129 18.77 -11.57 12.55
CA LEU A 129 18.36 -12.72 13.38
C LEU A 129 19.20 -13.97 13.06
N ALA A 130 19.36 -14.31 11.78
CA ALA A 130 20.14 -15.47 11.36
C ALA A 130 21.62 -15.37 11.74
N ALA A 131 22.22 -14.18 11.59
CA ALA A 131 23.62 -13.93 11.91
C ALA A 131 23.87 -13.64 13.40
N GLN A 132 22.82 -13.44 14.19
CA GLN A 132 22.89 -12.95 15.58
C GLN A 132 23.74 -11.66 15.71
N ARG A 133 23.58 -10.75 14.75
CA ARG A 133 24.34 -9.49 14.64
C ARG A 133 23.41 -8.29 14.65
N HIS A 134 23.91 -7.14 15.11
CA HIS A 134 23.19 -5.88 15.01
C HIS A 134 23.20 -5.34 13.58
N ALA A 135 22.16 -4.56 13.22
CA ALA A 135 22.03 -3.85 11.93
C ALA A 135 23.00 -2.67 11.86
N THR A 136 24.31 -2.95 11.85
CA THR A 136 25.35 -1.92 11.71
C THR A 136 25.53 -1.56 10.23
N LEU A 137 26.01 -0.34 9.95
CA LEU A 137 26.25 0.11 8.57
C LEU A 137 27.19 -0.82 7.75
N PRO A 138 28.29 -1.37 8.31
CA PRO A 138 29.09 -2.37 7.60
C PRO A 138 28.30 -3.62 7.25
N PHE A 139 27.54 -4.19 8.20
CA PHE A 139 26.71 -5.38 7.97
C PHE A 139 25.66 -5.15 6.88
N VAL A 140 24.99 -3.98 6.89
CA VAL A 140 23.99 -3.63 5.87
C VAL A 140 24.61 -3.48 4.49
N ARG A 141 25.80 -2.89 4.42
CA ARG A 141 26.55 -2.78 3.14
C ARG A 141 26.94 -4.13 2.57
N GLU A 142 27.42 -5.04 3.40
CA GLU A 142 27.74 -6.42 3.04
C GLU A 142 26.48 -7.14 2.48
N LEU A 143 25.38 -7.09 3.22
CA LEU A 143 24.13 -7.71 2.84
C LEU A 143 23.56 -7.16 1.50
N LEU A 144 23.62 -5.85 1.29
CA LEU A 144 23.11 -5.23 0.07
C LEU A 144 24.02 -5.46 -1.13
N ALA A 145 25.34 -5.58 -0.93
CA ALA A 145 26.26 -5.92 -2.01
C ALA A 145 26.02 -7.33 -2.57
N ASP A 146 25.65 -8.28 -1.70
CA ASP A 146 25.28 -9.65 -2.11
C ASP A 146 23.95 -9.71 -2.89
N ILE A 147 23.11 -8.68 -2.76
CA ILE A 147 21.81 -8.55 -3.43
C ILE A 147 21.96 -7.94 -4.82
N ASP A 148 22.84 -6.97 -4.96
CA ASP A 148 23.10 -6.25 -6.20
C ASP A 148 24.10 -7.00 -7.11
N ALA A 149 24.64 -8.14 -6.65
CA ALA A 149 25.46 -9.03 -7.47
C ALA A 149 24.57 -9.78 -8.48
N PRO A 150 24.92 -9.77 -9.79
CA PRO A 150 24.13 -10.35 -10.87
C PRO A 150 23.98 -11.86 -10.78
#